data_772037e1398b623cceff07d95152fbf7
#
_entry.id   772037e1398b623cceff07d95152fbf7
#
_cell.length_a   1.000
_cell.length_b   1.000
_cell.length_c   1.000
_cell.angle_alpha   90.00
_cell.angle_beta   90.00
_cell.angle_gamma   90.00
#
_symmetry.space_group_name_H-M   'P 1'
#
loop_
_entity.id
_entity.type
_entity.pdbx_description
1 polymer ?
#
loop_
_entity_poly.entity_id
_entity_poly.type
_entity_poly.pdbx_seq_one_letter_code
_entity_poly.pdbx_strand_id
1 'polypeptide(L)'
;MSALSRSSTRTARVWPAVRREATFLARDRSVWAWWLVVLCLSVLAVSAGLSEVSQQRATIARLLEADRADRLAVLKAQKDWGGAAYYGFHLTVNPPSDFAFAALGRRDDAAWKHRVRMLALEGQIHERDAGHPVLALIGRFDFTFLAAFVLPLVLIVLLHDLRASERTAGRHNLLVATAGHSARLWHLRAGLRAIGVFVCAALPMAVAGSLSGTIVSTLLAACALLLAYLLFWTGLCAALAAWRQTGEVILATLVALWILLGVVVPAAGRMAIDRAVPVPSGADIVMTQREAVNGAWDLPKATTMAAFVERHPQWAAFMAVERPFEWKWYFAFQQVGDQKAQALSEAYTTGRLKRDQLAGWLAFIAPPVLLERALQALARTDLRSALAYEAKVRAFHARLREFYYPKLFRDERFEPAALEALPVFHAQAPDG
;
A
#
# COMPACT_ATOMS: atom_id res chain seq x y z
N MET A 1 43.51 34.16 5.00
CA MET A 1 43.09 33.94 6.40
C MET A 1 41.81 34.69 6.83
N SER A 2 40.90 35.12 5.92
CA SER A 2 39.71 35.91 6.33
C SER A 2 38.34 35.24 6.15
N ALA A 3 38.28 34.01 5.65
CA ALA A 3 37.01 33.30 5.41
C ALA A 3 36.52 32.48 6.62
N LEU A 4 37.40 31.98 7.48
CA LEU A 4 37.05 31.16 8.65
C LEU A 4 36.50 31.97 9.85
N SER A 5 36.77 33.27 9.91
CA SER A 5 36.30 34.17 10.97
C SER A 5 34.81 34.56 10.82
N ARG A 6 34.24 34.51 9.60
CA ARG A 6 32.84 34.89 9.36
C ARG A 6 31.83 33.79 9.70
N SER A 7 32.22 32.51 9.78
CA SER A 7 31.32 31.41 10.11
C SER A 7 31.07 31.31 11.62
N SER A 8 32.07 31.51 12.46
CA SER A 8 31.97 31.44 13.91
C SER A 8 31.09 32.53 14.55
N THR A 9 31.11 33.74 13.93
CA THR A 9 30.24 34.85 14.41
C THR A 9 28.76 34.70 14.03
N ARG A 10 28.46 33.95 12.95
CA ARG A 10 27.06 33.64 12.58
C ARG A 10 26.39 32.64 13.54
N THR A 11 27.08 31.56 13.89
CA THR A 11 26.58 30.54 14.82
C THR A 11 26.40 31.06 16.24
N ALA A 12 27.30 31.90 16.72
CA ALA A 12 27.23 32.55 18.03
C ALA A 12 25.97 33.44 18.22
N ARG A 13 25.40 33.99 17.13
CA ARG A 13 24.19 34.83 17.18
C ARG A 13 22.87 34.06 17.02
N VAL A 14 22.91 32.77 16.60
CA VAL A 14 21.69 31.98 16.36
C VAL A 14 21.15 31.44 17.66
N TRP A 15 22.01 30.86 18.52
CA TRP A 15 21.62 30.16 19.75
C TRP A 15 20.82 31.03 20.74
N PRO A 16 21.19 32.26 21.05
CA PRO A 16 20.42 33.14 21.91
C PRO A 16 19.01 33.44 21.35
N ALA A 17 18.89 33.59 20.03
CA ALA A 17 17.59 33.82 19.38
C ALA A 17 16.68 32.58 19.49
N VAL A 18 17.22 31.38 19.25
CA VAL A 18 16.48 30.10 19.41
C VAL A 18 16.03 29.94 20.84
N ARG A 19 16.91 30.16 21.83
CA ARG A 19 16.59 30.03 23.26
C ARG A 19 15.45 30.98 23.67
N ARG A 20 15.51 32.22 23.20
CA ARG A 20 14.48 33.23 23.47
C ARG A 20 13.12 32.78 22.92
N GLU A 21 13.07 32.42 21.63
CA GLU A 21 11.82 31.99 20.99
C GLU A 21 11.28 30.68 21.61
N ALA A 22 12.14 29.75 21.98
CA ALA A 22 11.77 28.54 22.69
C ALA A 22 11.15 28.87 24.09
N THR A 23 11.68 29.88 24.80
CA THR A 23 11.11 30.32 26.08
C THR A 23 9.71 30.93 25.91
N PHE A 24 9.49 31.69 24.82
CA PHE A 24 8.17 32.21 24.51
C PHE A 24 7.19 31.07 24.16
N LEU A 25 7.65 30.14 23.35
CA LEU A 25 6.88 28.96 22.93
C LEU A 25 6.48 28.10 24.14
N ALA A 26 7.39 27.91 25.11
CA ALA A 26 7.13 27.13 26.31
C ALA A 26 6.00 27.73 27.18
N ARG A 27 5.68 29.02 27.03
CA ARG A 27 4.60 29.70 27.74
C ARG A 27 3.28 29.72 26.95
N ASP A 28 3.29 29.28 25.70
CA ASP A 28 2.12 29.27 24.81
C ASP A 28 1.32 27.98 25.00
N ARG A 29 0.29 28.03 25.85
CA ARG A 29 -0.56 26.87 26.17
C ARG A 29 -1.28 26.31 24.95
N SER A 30 -1.60 27.16 23.97
CA SER A 30 -2.28 26.73 22.73
C SER A 30 -1.39 25.80 21.92
N VAL A 31 -0.11 26.11 21.77
CA VAL A 31 0.85 25.25 21.05
C VAL A 31 1.01 23.89 21.72
N TRP A 32 1.12 23.88 23.06
CA TRP A 32 1.20 22.62 23.82
C TRP A 32 -0.07 21.77 23.66
N ALA A 33 -1.23 22.38 23.65
CA ALA A 33 -2.50 21.69 23.42
C ALA A 33 -2.52 21.02 22.02
N TRP A 34 -2.08 21.73 20.98
CA TRP A 34 -2.00 21.16 19.64
C TRP A 34 -0.95 20.05 19.52
N TRP A 35 0.22 20.20 20.16
CA TRP A 35 1.21 19.12 20.19
C TRP A 35 0.68 17.89 20.90
N LEU A 36 -0.03 18.05 22.01
CA LEU A 36 -0.67 16.95 22.73
C LEU A 36 -1.72 16.26 21.82
N VAL A 37 -2.54 17.03 21.11
CA VAL A 37 -3.51 16.47 20.15
C VAL A 37 -2.80 15.66 19.07
N VAL A 38 -1.73 16.19 18.47
CA VAL A 38 -0.93 15.46 17.49
C VAL A 38 -0.33 14.18 18.07
N LEU A 39 0.22 14.24 19.27
CA LEU A 39 0.79 13.07 19.94
C LEU A 39 -0.29 11.99 20.17
N CYS A 40 -1.44 12.37 20.73
CA CYS A 40 -2.55 11.46 20.97
C CYS A 40 -3.07 10.81 19.67
N LEU A 41 -3.27 11.61 18.61
CA LEU A 41 -3.70 11.10 17.31
C LEU A 41 -2.65 10.19 16.68
N SER A 42 -1.36 10.51 16.83
CA SER A 42 -0.28 9.67 16.32
C SER A 42 -0.18 8.33 17.05
N VAL A 43 -0.32 8.34 18.38
CA VAL A 43 -0.37 7.10 19.18
C VAL A 43 -1.61 6.28 18.78
N LEU A 44 -2.76 6.91 18.60
CA LEU A 44 -3.99 6.23 18.18
C LEU A 44 -3.82 5.58 16.79
N ALA A 45 -3.33 6.33 15.81
CA ALA A 45 -3.16 5.86 14.44
C ALA A 45 -2.14 4.70 14.36
N VAL A 46 -1.02 4.83 15.07
CA VAL A 46 0.02 3.79 15.15
C VAL A 46 -0.50 2.55 15.87
N SER A 47 -1.22 2.70 16.99
CA SER A 47 -1.76 1.56 17.75
C SER A 47 -2.84 0.82 16.97
N ALA A 48 -3.69 1.54 16.21
CA ALA A 48 -4.66 0.93 15.31
C ALA A 48 -3.98 0.10 14.21
N GLY A 49 -2.93 0.65 13.59
CA GLY A 49 -2.13 -0.06 12.58
C GLY A 49 -1.43 -1.30 13.14
N LEU A 50 -0.81 -1.20 14.33
CA LEU A 50 -0.19 -2.34 15.01
C LEU A 50 -1.21 -3.45 15.33
N SER A 51 -2.39 -3.08 15.81
CA SER A 51 -3.49 -4.02 16.09
C SER A 51 -3.89 -4.76 14.82
N GLU A 52 -4.09 -4.07 13.72
CA GLU A 52 -4.45 -4.67 12.43
C GLU A 52 -3.37 -5.64 11.93
N VAL A 53 -2.09 -5.21 11.95
CA VAL A 53 -0.96 -6.06 11.54
C VAL A 53 -0.87 -7.32 12.41
N SER A 54 -1.05 -7.19 13.73
CA SER A 54 -1.02 -8.32 14.65
C SER A 54 -2.18 -9.29 14.40
N GLN A 55 -3.40 -8.78 14.16
CA GLN A 55 -4.56 -9.60 13.80
C GLN A 55 -4.37 -10.34 12.48
N GLN A 56 -3.80 -9.67 11.45
CA GLN A 56 -3.48 -10.33 10.18
C GLN A 56 -2.45 -11.45 10.38
N ARG A 57 -1.36 -11.20 11.13
CA ARG A 57 -0.34 -12.21 11.43
C ARG A 57 -0.92 -13.40 12.20
N ALA A 58 -1.71 -13.16 13.23
CA ALA A 58 -2.38 -14.20 13.99
C ALA A 58 -3.37 -15.01 13.12
N THR A 59 -4.08 -14.33 12.22
CA THR A 59 -5.00 -15.00 11.28
C THR A 59 -4.22 -15.87 10.28
N ILE A 60 -3.11 -15.38 9.74
CA ILE A 60 -2.23 -16.15 8.85
C ILE A 60 -1.72 -17.41 9.55
N ALA A 61 -1.24 -17.30 10.79
CA ALA A 61 -0.71 -18.43 11.55
C ALA A 61 -1.78 -19.51 11.75
N ARG A 62 -2.98 -19.13 12.19
CA ARG A 62 -4.12 -20.06 12.35
C ARG A 62 -4.55 -20.72 11.03
N LEU A 63 -4.60 -19.93 9.95
CA LEU A 63 -4.99 -20.45 8.64
C LEU A 63 -3.95 -21.44 8.08
N LEU A 64 -2.66 -21.19 8.27
CA LEU A 64 -1.60 -22.10 7.84
C LEU A 64 -1.63 -23.43 8.60
N GLU A 65 -1.92 -23.39 9.90
CA GLU A 65 -2.10 -24.58 10.74
C GLU A 65 -3.32 -25.40 10.27
N ALA A 66 -4.47 -24.75 10.12
CA ALA A 66 -5.69 -25.39 9.64
C ALA A 66 -5.52 -25.94 8.22
N ASP A 67 -4.87 -25.21 7.30
CA ASP A 67 -4.62 -25.67 5.92
C ASP A 67 -3.76 -26.94 5.89
N ARG A 68 -2.76 -27.06 6.77
CA ARG A 68 -1.94 -28.28 6.85
C ARG A 68 -2.76 -29.49 7.26
N ALA A 69 -3.60 -29.34 8.29
CA ALA A 69 -4.44 -30.41 8.80
C ALA A 69 -5.50 -30.83 7.77
N ASP A 70 -6.24 -29.86 7.21
CA ASP A 70 -7.28 -30.09 6.20
C ASP A 70 -6.70 -30.75 4.95
N ARG A 71 -5.58 -30.23 4.44
CA ARG A 71 -4.93 -30.76 3.24
C ARG A 71 -4.51 -32.21 3.41
N LEU A 72 -3.89 -32.56 4.53
CA LEU A 72 -3.49 -33.94 4.79
C LEU A 72 -4.70 -34.87 4.91
N ALA A 73 -5.78 -34.42 5.56
CA ALA A 73 -7.01 -35.21 5.69
C ALA A 73 -7.70 -35.41 4.33
N VAL A 74 -7.83 -34.33 3.54
CA VAL A 74 -8.47 -34.36 2.21
C VAL A 74 -7.68 -35.25 1.25
N LEU A 75 -6.36 -35.08 1.19
CA LEU A 75 -5.50 -35.83 0.27
C LEU A 75 -5.46 -37.33 0.60
N LYS A 76 -5.43 -37.71 1.88
CA LYS A 76 -5.50 -39.10 2.32
C LYS A 76 -6.82 -39.80 1.96
N ALA A 77 -7.91 -39.03 1.83
CA ALA A 77 -9.20 -39.56 1.46
C ALA A 77 -9.35 -39.83 -0.04
N GLN A 78 -8.44 -39.36 -0.89
CA GLN A 78 -8.52 -39.50 -2.33
C GLN A 78 -8.02 -40.88 -2.79
N LYS A 79 -8.59 -41.35 -3.92
CA LYS A 79 -8.27 -42.65 -4.53
C LYS A 79 -7.57 -42.53 -5.88
N ASP A 80 -7.51 -41.34 -6.44
CA ASP A 80 -6.91 -41.03 -7.73
C ASP A 80 -6.28 -39.63 -7.74
N TRP A 81 -5.41 -39.39 -8.72
CA TRP A 81 -4.71 -38.10 -8.88
C TRP A 81 -5.64 -36.95 -9.23
N GLY A 82 -6.73 -37.24 -9.95
CA GLY A 82 -7.69 -36.21 -10.33
C GLY A 82 -8.48 -35.70 -9.14
N GLY A 83 -8.94 -36.62 -8.27
CA GLY A 83 -9.58 -36.28 -7.00
C GLY A 83 -8.64 -35.49 -6.09
N ALA A 84 -7.37 -35.91 -5.98
CA ALA A 84 -6.37 -35.19 -5.20
C ALA A 84 -6.16 -33.76 -5.72
N ALA A 85 -6.05 -33.55 -7.03
CA ALA A 85 -5.93 -32.24 -7.64
C ALA A 85 -7.20 -31.39 -7.50
N TYR A 86 -8.38 -31.98 -7.56
CA TYR A 86 -9.67 -31.29 -7.49
C TYR A 86 -10.02 -30.84 -6.08
N TYR A 87 -9.86 -31.70 -5.09
CA TYR A 87 -10.25 -31.45 -3.70
C TYR A 87 -9.11 -30.84 -2.88
N GLY A 88 -7.87 -30.92 -3.35
CA GLY A 88 -6.70 -30.35 -2.69
C GLY A 88 -6.70 -28.82 -2.75
N PHE A 89 -6.93 -28.15 -1.61
CA PHE A 89 -6.77 -26.71 -1.47
C PHE A 89 -5.35 -26.37 -1.02
N HIS A 90 -4.87 -25.25 -1.47
CA HIS A 90 -3.57 -24.71 -1.11
C HIS A 90 -3.72 -23.26 -0.69
N LEU A 91 -3.36 -22.95 0.54
CA LEU A 91 -3.36 -21.59 1.05
C LEU A 91 -2.10 -20.87 0.59
N THR A 92 -2.29 -19.69 -0.02
CA THR A 92 -1.23 -18.73 -0.28
C THR A 92 -1.47 -17.50 0.58
N VAL A 93 -0.42 -16.89 1.11
CA VAL A 93 -0.50 -15.73 2.00
C VAL A 93 0.59 -14.71 1.69
N ASN A 94 0.26 -13.42 1.90
CA ASN A 94 1.19 -12.31 1.83
C ASN A 94 1.28 -11.66 3.22
N PRO A 95 2.24 -12.05 4.07
CA PRO A 95 2.39 -11.48 5.40
C PRO A 95 2.65 -9.96 5.34
N PRO A 96 2.12 -9.18 6.29
CA PRO A 96 2.45 -7.76 6.38
C PRO A 96 3.92 -7.56 6.77
N SER A 97 4.56 -6.56 6.16
CA SER A 97 5.91 -6.13 6.56
C SER A 97 5.92 -5.58 7.98
N ASP A 98 7.12 -5.41 8.56
CA ASP A 98 7.26 -4.86 9.91
C ASP A 98 6.90 -3.37 9.99
N PHE A 99 6.91 -2.66 8.87
CA PHE A 99 6.49 -1.26 8.79
C PHE A 99 5.03 -1.08 8.29
N ALA A 100 4.30 -2.16 7.97
CA ALA A 100 2.94 -2.07 7.44
C ALA A 100 1.94 -1.35 8.36
N PHE A 101 2.22 -1.30 9.67
CA PHE A 101 1.38 -0.60 10.64
C PHE A 101 1.27 0.91 10.38
N ALA A 102 2.30 1.52 9.77
CA ALA A 102 2.31 2.95 9.47
C ALA A 102 1.52 3.29 8.19
N ALA A 103 1.44 2.36 7.26
CA ALA A 103 0.78 2.55 5.97
C ALA A 103 0.14 1.23 5.53
N LEU A 104 -1.13 1.02 5.87
CA LEU A 104 -1.87 -0.19 5.49
C LEU A 104 -2.13 -0.26 3.99
N GLY A 105 -2.32 0.91 3.35
CA GLY A 105 -2.37 1.04 1.90
C GLY A 105 -3.37 0.09 1.24
N ARG A 106 -2.93 -0.61 0.19
CA ARG A 106 -3.80 -1.52 -0.57
C ARG A 106 -4.12 -2.85 0.11
N ARG A 107 -3.58 -3.11 1.31
CA ARG A 107 -3.96 -4.32 2.07
C ARG A 107 -5.43 -4.32 2.49
N ASP A 108 -6.09 -3.16 2.45
CA ASP A 108 -7.53 -3.07 2.70
C ASP A 108 -8.36 -3.52 1.49
N ASP A 109 -7.87 -3.26 0.28
CA ASP A 109 -8.59 -3.51 -0.98
C ASP A 109 -8.11 -4.79 -1.67
N ALA A 110 -6.79 -5.10 -1.61
CA ALA A 110 -6.22 -6.27 -2.26
C ALA A 110 -6.21 -7.50 -1.36
N ALA A 111 -6.48 -8.65 -1.96
CA ALA A 111 -6.41 -9.91 -1.24
C ALA A 111 -4.97 -10.21 -0.82
N TRP A 112 -4.75 -10.39 0.48
CA TRP A 112 -3.46 -10.81 1.04
C TRP A 112 -3.41 -12.32 1.34
N LYS A 113 -4.46 -13.05 0.97
CA LYS A 113 -4.57 -14.52 1.06
C LYS A 113 -5.46 -15.04 -0.07
N HIS A 114 -5.07 -16.17 -0.68
CA HIS A 114 -5.91 -16.94 -1.59
C HIS A 114 -5.89 -18.40 -1.17
N ARG A 115 -7.01 -19.06 -1.32
CA ARG A 115 -7.13 -20.51 -1.20
C ARG A 115 -7.34 -21.07 -2.60
N VAL A 116 -6.27 -21.55 -3.23
CA VAL A 116 -6.28 -21.98 -4.62
C VAL A 116 -6.37 -23.49 -4.75
N ARG A 117 -6.97 -23.96 -5.83
CA ARG A 117 -7.03 -25.35 -6.27
C ARG A 117 -6.40 -25.49 -7.63
N MET A 118 -6.15 -26.71 -8.06
CA MET A 118 -5.63 -27.04 -9.39
C MET A 118 -6.65 -26.79 -10.54
N LEU A 119 -7.61 -25.87 -10.33
CA LEU A 119 -8.58 -25.42 -11.33
C LEU A 119 -8.05 -24.17 -12.06
N ALA A 120 -8.87 -23.62 -12.93
CA ALA A 120 -8.57 -22.35 -13.58
C ALA A 120 -8.30 -21.27 -12.52
N LEU A 121 -7.17 -20.58 -12.66
CA LEU A 121 -6.60 -19.73 -11.58
C LEU A 121 -7.12 -18.30 -11.61
N GLU A 122 -7.25 -17.70 -12.80
CA GLU A 122 -7.56 -16.26 -12.90
C GLU A 122 -8.88 -15.91 -12.19
N GLY A 123 -9.89 -16.77 -12.28
CA GLY A 123 -11.12 -16.61 -11.53
C GLY A 123 -10.91 -16.67 -10.02
N GLN A 124 -10.00 -17.54 -9.53
CA GLN A 124 -9.74 -17.67 -8.10
C GLN A 124 -8.98 -16.44 -7.54
N ILE A 125 -8.19 -15.77 -8.36
CA ILE A 125 -7.48 -14.52 -7.98
C ILE A 125 -8.48 -13.36 -7.93
N HIS A 126 -9.32 -13.21 -8.96
CA HIS A 126 -10.17 -12.02 -9.15
C HIS A 126 -11.58 -12.14 -8.57
N GLU A 127 -11.99 -13.31 -8.04
CA GLU A 127 -13.34 -13.52 -7.49
C GLU A 127 -13.71 -12.54 -6.36
N ARG A 128 -12.73 -11.95 -5.68
CA ARG A 128 -12.93 -11.00 -4.58
C ARG A 128 -12.94 -9.53 -4.99
N ASP A 129 -12.66 -9.20 -6.26
CA ASP A 129 -12.77 -7.82 -6.75
C ASP A 129 -14.24 -7.30 -6.73
N ALA A 130 -15.18 -8.17 -6.38
CA ALA A 130 -16.58 -7.86 -6.09
C ALA A 130 -16.85 -7.40 -4.63
N GLY A 131 -15.83 -6.96 -3.89
CA GLY A 131 -15.96 -6.43 -2.52
C GLY A 131 -16.85 -5.18 -2.44
N HIS A 132 -17.45 -4.94 -1.28
CA HIS A 132 -18.36 -3.81 -1.04
C HIS A 132 -17.68 -2.46 -1.23
N PRO A 133 -18.02 -1.69 -2.29
CA PRO A 133 -17.36 -0.41 -2.60
C PRO A 133 -17.61 0.66 -1.53
N VAL A 134 -18.68 0.55 -0.74
CA VAL A 134 -19.09 1.55 0.26
C VAL A 134 -18.15 1.57 1.47
N LEU A 135 -17.59 0.43 1.87
CA LEU A 135 -16.63 0.37 2.98
C LEU A 135 -15.21 0.80 2.57
N ALA A 136 -14.90 0.75 1.27
CA ALA A 136 -13.63 1.22 0.73
C ALA A 136 -13.55 2.76 0.61
N LEU A 137 -14.69 3.47 0.65
CA LEU A 137 -14.77 4.93 0.54
C LEU A 137 -14.27 5.67 1.79
N ILE A 138 -14.36 5.05 2.96
CA ILE A 138 -13.86 5.62 4.23
C ILE A 138 -12.57 4.87 4.56
N GLY A 139 -11.46 5.24 3.94
CA GLY A 139 -10.15 4.66 4.25
C GLY A 139 -9.91 4.57 5.77
N ARG A 140 -9.14 3.58 6.21
CA ARG A 140 -8.83 3.43 7.64
C ARG A 140 -8.03 4.62 8.14
N PHE A 141 -8.30 5.05 9.37
CA PHE A 141 -7.48 6.04 10.05
C PHE A 141 -6.15 5.39 10.44
N ASP A 142 -5.16 5.46 9.56
CA ASP A 142 -3.80 5.02 9.79
C ASP A 142 -2.84 6.21 9.93
N PHE A 143 -1.57 5.91 10.20
CA PHE A 143 -0.56 6.96 10.34
C PHE A 143 -0.34 7.74 9.03
N THR A 144 -0.49 7.10 7.88
CA THR A 144 -0.36 7.76 6.57
C THR A 144 -1.46 8.81 6.37
N PHE A 145 -2.71 8.48 6.70
CA PHE A 145 -3.82 9.44 6.65
C PHE A 145 -3.58 10.63 7.60
N LEU A 146 -3.18 10.34 8.85
CA LEU A 146 -2.81 11.38 9.80
C LEU A 146 -1.74 12.30 9.23
N ALA A 147 -0.64 11.74 8.73
CA ALA A 147 0.50 12.48 8.21
C ALA A 147 0.15 13.31 6.97
N ALA A 148 -0.57 12.73 6.01
CA ALA A 148 -0.88 13.38 4.74
C ALA A 148 -1.95 14.48 4.85
N PHE A 149 -2.97 14.29 5.70
CA PHE A 149 -4.13 15.18 5.73
C PHE A 149 -4.26 15.98 7.04
N VAL A 150 -4.03 15.37 8.19
CA VAL A 150 -4.29 16.05 9.48
C VAL A 150 -3.13 16.93 9.91
N LEU A 151 -1.87 16.47 9.78
CA LEU A 151 -0.72 17.29 10.21
C LEU A 151 -0.60 18.61 9.45
N PRO A 152 -0.85 18.72 8.13
CA PRO A 152 -0.90 20.00 7.44
C PRO A 152 -1.93 20.97 8.03
N LEU A 153 -3.14 20.47 8.37
CA LEU A 153 -4.17 21.31 9.00
C LEU A 153 -3.71 21.83 10.35
N VAL A 154 -3.06 21.00 11.16
CA VAL A 154 -2.48 21.45 12.44
C VAL A 154 -1.41 22.53 12.21
N LEU A 155 -0.54 22.35 11.22
CA LEU A 155 0.45 23.39 10.87
C LEU A 155 -0.21 24.66 10.38
N ILE A 156 -1.26 24.58 9.57
CA ILE A 156 -2.04 25.76 9.12
C ILE A 156 -2.59 26.50 10.32
N VAL A 157 -3.24 25.80 11.26
CA VAL A 157 -3.78 26.41 12.48
C VAL A 157 -2.69 27.06 13.34
N LEU A 158 -1.52 26.43 13.48
CA LEU A 158 -0.41 26.93 14.28
C LEU A 158 0.34 28.11 13.65
N LEU A 159 0.28 28.25 12.30
CA LEU A 159 1.18 29.16 11.57
C LEU A 159 0.46 30.31 10.85
N HIS A 160 -0.84 30.21 10.55
CA HIS A 160 -1.54 31.22 9.74
C HIS A 160 -1.49 32.64 10.33
N ASP A 161 -1.56 32.75 11.65
CA ASP A 161 -1.69 34.03 12.35
C ASP A 161 -0.38 34.59 12.94
N LEU A 162 0.76 33.88 12.72
CA LEU A 162 2.06 34.25 13.32
C LEU A 162 2.51 35.69 13.12
N ARG A 163 2.20 36.29 11.96
CA ARG A 163 2.54 37.67 11.65
C ARG A 163 1.34 38.61 11.71
N ALA A 164 0.16 38.12 11.39
CA ALA A 164 -1.05 38.91 11.34
C ALA A 164 -1.44 39.41 12.73
N SER A 165 -1.46 38.54 13.75
CA SER A 165 -1.72 38.90 15.14
C SER A 165 -0.76 39.94 15.70
N GLU A 166 0.52 39.84 15.39
CA GLU A 166 1.52 40.81 15.83
C GLU A 166 1.37 42.19 15.12
N ARG A 167 0.90 42.17 13.86
CA ARG A 167 0.59 43.40 13.12
C ARG A 167 -0.64 44.06 13.70
N THR A 168 -1.72 43.31 13.93
CA THR A 168 -2.96 43.82 14.52
C THR A 168 -2.73 44.37 15.92
N ALA A 169 -1.84 43.73 16.71
CA ALA A 169 -1.48 44.21 18.04
C ALA A 169 -0.44 45.36 18.05
N GLY A 170 -0.02 45.86 16.87
CA GLY A 170 0.96 46.95 16.75
C GLY A 170 2.40 46.60 17.16
N ARG A 171 2.69 45.35 17.52
CA ARG A 171 3.99 44.91 18.03
C ARG A 171 4.97 44.49 16.94
N HIS A 172 4.54 44.32 15.69
CA HIS A 172 5.35 43.79 14.58
C HIS A 172 6.65 44.57 14.38
N ASN A 173 6.59 45.91 14.32
CA ASN A 173 7.78 46.73 14.07
C ASN A 173 8.79 46.67 15.23
N LEU A 174 8.30 46.63 16.48
CA LEU A 174 9.14 46.48 17.66
C LEU A 174 9.87 45.13 17.66
N LEU A 175 9.16 44.06 17.34
CA LEU A 175 9.73 42.70 17.24
C LEU A 175 10.81 42.62 16.16
N VAL A 176 10.56 43.24 15.00
CA VAL A 176 11.52 43.26 13.91
C VAL A 176 12.79 44.09 14.27
N ALA A 177 12.60 45.23 14.91
CA ALA A 177 13.69 46.08 15.36
C ALA A 177 14.59 45.39 16.41
N THR A 178 13.98 44.68 17.36
CA THR A 178 14.72 43.97 18.41
C THR A 178 15.37 42.66 17.92
N ALA A 179 14.80 42.04 16.90
CA ALA A 179 15.33 40.78 16.34
C ALA A 179 16.50 41.02 15.33
N GLY A 180 16.67 42.21 14.85
CA GLY A 180 17.73 42.58 13.88
C GLY A 180 17.52 42.08 12.45
N HIS A 181 16.75 41.00 12.24
CA HIS A 181 16.40 40.45 10.93
C HIS A 181 15.00 39.85 10.98
N SER A 182 14.05 40.48 10.31
CA SER A 182 12.63 40.06 10.28
C SER A 182 12.43 38.63 9.80
N ALA A 183 12.98 38.23 8.66
CA ALA A 183 12.80 36.89 8.10
C ALA A 183 13.26 35.80 9.07
N ARG A 184 14.39 35.97 9.73
CA ARG A 184 14.96 34.99 10.66
C ARG A 184 14.03 34.75 11.87
N LEU A 185 13.44 35.79 12.42
CA LEU A 185 12.50 35.66 13.55
C LEU A 185 11.32 34.76 13.19
N TRP A 186 10.70 35.03 12.04
CA TRP A 186 9.49 34.32 11.63
C TRP A 186 9.78 32.87 11.20
N HIS A 187 10.91 32.62 10.55
CA HIS A 187 11.33 31.25 10.25
C HIS A 187 11.65 30.43 11.50
N LEU A 188 12.27 31.06 12.52
CA LEU A 188 12.50 30.38 13.81
C LEU A 188 11.19 30.06 14.53
N ARG A 189 10.23 31.00 14.57
CA ARG A 189 8.92 30.75 15.18
C ARG A 189 8.15 29.63 14.47
N ALA A 190 8.10 29.66 13.15
CA ALA A 190 7.45 28.63 12.36
C ALA A 190 8.16 27.27 12.53
N GLY A 191 9.49 27.27 12.43
CA GLY A 191 10.28 26.05 12.54
C GLY A 191 10.17 25.37 13.90
N LEU A 192 10.18 26.13 15.02
CA LEU A 192 10.03 25.55 16.36
C LEU A 192 8.65 24.90 16.56
N ARG A 193 7.57 25.50 16.02
CA ARG A 193 6.22 24.89 16.06
C ARG A 193 6.15 23.63 15.19
N ALA A 194 6.74 23.67 14.00
CA ALA A 194 6.78 22.54 13.09
C ALA A 194 7.62 21.37 13.61
N ILE A 195 8.77 21.65 14.26
CA ILE A 195 9.60 20.61 14.90
C ILE A 195 8.81 19.91 16.00
N GLY A 196 8.03 20.62 16.81
CA GLY A 196 7.18 19.99 17.82
C GLY A 196 6.12 19.06 17.20
N VAL A 197 5.46 19.49 16.12
CA VAL A 197 4.53 18.62 15.36
C VAL A 197 5.25 17.40 14.80
N PHE A 198 6.43 17.59 14.20
CA PHE A 198 7.25 16.49 13.70
C PHE A 198 7.62 15.49 14.79
N VAL A 199 8.12 15.94 15.93
CA VAL A 199 8.52 15.06 17.04
C VAL A 199 7.31 14.31 17.59
N CYS A 200 6.17 14.98 17.79
CA CYS A 200 4.95 14.35 18.27
C CYS A 200 4.40 13.29 17.31
N ALA A 201 4.63 13.43 16.00
CA ALA A 201 4.21 12.45 15.02
C ALA A 201 5.28 11.34 14.82
N ALA A 202 6.55 11.71 14.68
CA ALA A 202 7.62 10.77 14.37
C ALA A 202 7.98 9.85 15.55
N LEU A 203 7.88 10.33 16.80
CA LEU A 203 8.27 9.55 17.98
C LEU A 203 7.42 8.29 18.16
N PRO A 204 6.07 8.34 18.16
CA PRO A 204 5.24 7.12 18.26
C PRO A 204 5.50 6.15 17.09
N MET A 205 5.66 6.66 15.86
CA MET A 205 5.98 5.84 14.68
C MET A 205 7.33 5.15 14.83
N ALA A 206 8.36 5.86 15.26
CA ALA A 206 9.70 5.30 15.44
C ALA A 206 9.77 4.26 16.57
N VAL A 207 9.09 4.52 17.70
CA VAL A 207 9.00 3.57 18.82
C VAL A 207 8.28 2.30 18.36
N ALA A 208 7.13 2.42 17.70
CA ALA A 208 6.37 1.28 17.19
C ALA A 208 7.17 0.48 16.16
N GLY A 209 7.85 1.16 15.24
CA GLY A 209 8.69 0.51 14.24
C GLY A 209 9.86 -0.25 14.87
N SER A 210 10.51 0.34 15.87
CA SER A 210 11.59 -0.35 16.62
C SER A 210 11.08 -1.60 17.34
N LEU A 211 9.89 -1.53 17.96
CA LEU A 211 9.26 -2.67 18.63
C LEU A 211 8.78 -3.75 17.64
N SER A 212 8.40 -3.37 16.41
CA SER A 212 7.98 -4.29 15.35
C SER A 212 9.12 -4.96 14.59
N GLY A 213 10.37 -4.57 14.86
CA GLY A 213 11.53 -5.10 14.12
C GLY A 213 11.81 -4.39 12.79
N THR A 214 11.19 -3.22 12.56
CA THR A 214 11.44 -2.45 11.33
C THR A 214 12.90 -2.02 11.21
N ILE A 215 13.48 -2.21 10.03
CA ILE A 215 14.88 -1.85 9.76
C ILE A 215 15.10 -0.34 9.96
N VAL A 216 16.20 0.03 10.58
CA VAL A 216 16.54 1.43 10.91
C VAL A 216 16.54 2.33 9.67
N SER A 217 17.03 1.85 8.53
CA SER A 217 17.01 2.63 7.27
C SER A 217 15.59 2.98 6.83
N THR A 218 14.62 2.09 6.98
CA THR A 218 13.20 2.34 6.69
C THR A 218 12.63 3.40 7.63
N LEU A 219 12.93 3.34 8.94
CA LEU A 219 12.49 4.34 9.91
C LEU A 219 13.10 5.72 9.61
N LEU A 220 14.39 5.77 9.29
CA LEU A 220 15.05 7.02 8.91
C LEU A 220 14.47 7.60 7.62
N ALA A 221 14.20 6.77 6.62
CA ALA A 221 13.56 7.20 5.38
C ALA A 221 12.14 7.74 5.62
N ALA A 222 11.33 7.06 6.45
CA ALA A 222 10.00 7.52 6.81
C ALA A 222 10.03 8.85 7.58
N CYS A 223 10.95 9.01 8.54
CA CYS A 223 11.16 10.26 9.26
C CYS A 223 11.61 11.39 8.32
N ALA A 224 12.50 11.09 7.38
CA ALA A 224 12.97 12.08 6.40
C ALA A 224 11.84 12.53 5.45
N LEU A 225 11.01 11.59 4.98
CA LEU A 225 9.83 11.89 4.16
C LEU A 225 8.81 12.75 4.92
N LEU A 226 8.50 12.39 6.15
CA LEU A 226 7.62 13.16 7.02
C LEU A 226 8.17 14.57 7.26
N LEU A 227 9.46 14.68 7.58
CA LEU A 227 10.11 15.98 7.79
C LEU A 227 10.05 16.83 6.53
N ALA A 228 10.41 16.29 5.36
CA ALA A 228 10.35 17.00 4.09
C ALA A 228 8.94 17.50 3.78
N TYR A 229 7.93 16.67 4.02
CA TYR A 229 6.54 17.02 3.83
C TYR A 229 6.06 18.14 4.78
N LEU A 230 6.39 18.07 6.07
CA LEU A 230 6.07 19.13 7.02
C LEU A 230 6.83 20.42 6.75
N LEU A 231 8.08 20.34 6.24
CA LEU A 231 8.83 21.51 5.80
C LEU A 231 8.18 22.18 4.59
N PHE A 232 7.65 21.42 3.63
CA PHE A 232 6.88 21.97 2.51
C PHE A 232 5.69 22.80 3.03
N TRP A 233 4.84 22.23 3.89
CA TRP A 233 3.68 22.92 4.46
C TRP A 233 4.09 24.12 5.34
N THR A 234 5.15 23.97 6.13
CA THR A 234 5.70 25.07 6.95
C THR A 234 6.18 26.21 6.07
N GLY A 235 6.87 25.91 4.97
CA GLY A 235 7.31 26.88 3.98
C GLY A 235 6.14 27.63 3.32
N LEU A 236 5.11 26.90 2.93
CA LEU A 236 3.89 27.46 2.33
C LEU A 236 3.16 28.38 3.33
N CYS A 237 2.97 27.93 4.58
CA CYS A 237 2.39 28.76 5.64
C CYS A 237 3.24 30.01 5.89
N ALA A 238 4.57 29.90 5.97
CA ALA A 238 5.46 31.02 6.20
C ALA A 238 5.44 32.03 5.05
N ALA A 239 5.35 31.56 3.80
CA ALA A 239 5.24 32.40 2.62
C ALA A 239 3.93 33.21 2.62
N LEU A 240 2.78 32.56 2.85
CA LEU A 240 1.49 33.22 2.91
C LEU A 240 1.34 34.13 4.15
N ALA A 241 1.92 33.76 5.30
CA ALA A 241 1.94 34.62 6.49
C ALA A 241 2.76 35.91 6.25
N ALA A 242 3.63 35.98 5.24
CA ALA A 242 4.30 37.20 4.84
C ALA A 242 3.35 38.21 4.14
N TRP A 243 2.25 37.72 3.60
CA TRP A 243 1.24 38.54 2.94
C TRP A 243 0.61 39.53 3.93
N ARG A 244 0.32 40.75 3.46
CA ARG A 244 -0.23 41.82 4.33
C ARG A 244 -1.74 41.73 4.45
N GLN A 245 -2.27 40.53 4.65
CA GLN A 245 -3.70 40.26 4.86
C GLN A 245 -4.00 39.97 6.33
N THR A 246 -5.27 39.88 6.67
CA THR A 246 -5.74 39.45 8.01
C THR A 246 -5.49 37.96 8.22
N GLY A 247 -5.48 37.51 9.48
CA GLY A 247 -5.28 36.10 9.82
C GLY A 247 -6.33 35.19 9.18
N GLU A 248 -7.59 35.67 9.14
CA GLU A 248 -8.73 34.92 8.58
C GLU A 248 -8.57 34.70 7.07
N VAL A 249 -8.12 35.70 6.31
CA VAL A 249 -7.85 35.57 4.87
C VAL A 249 -6.71 34.62 4.61
N ILE A 250 -5.64 34.68 5.41
CA ILE A 250 -4.51 33.75 5.30
C ILE A 250 -4.96 32.33 5.62
N LEU A 251 -5.73 32.12 6.68
CA LEU A 251 -6.30 30.81 7.04
C LEU A 251 -7.17 30.25 5.91
N ALA A 252 -8.11 31.04 5.41
CA ALA A 252 -8.99 30.61 4.32
C ALA A 252 -8.22 30.23 3.06
N THR A 253 -7.17 31.00 2.71
CA THR A 253 -6.31 30.70 1.56
C THR A 253 -5.53 29.41 1.77
N LEU A 254 -4.95 29.18 2.95
CA LEU A 254 -4.20 27.96 3.27
C LEU A 254 -5.10 26.73 3.27
N VAL A 255 -6.32 26.83 3.83
CA VAL A 255 -7.30 25.73 3.80
C VAL A 255 -7.76 25.47 2.37
N ALA A 256 -8.01 26.50 1.56
CA ALA A 256 -8.34 26.33 0.15
C ALA A 256 -7.21 25.62 -0.64
N LEU A 257 -5.95 25.98 -0.39
CA LEU A 257 -4.80 25.29 -0.97
C LEU A 257 -4.68 23.84 -0.48
N TRP A 258 -4.95 23.59 0.80
CA TRP A 258 -4.97 22.23 1.34
C TRP A 258 -6.04 21.36 0.67
N ILE A 259 -7.28 21.89 0.50
CA ILE A 259 -8.35 21.21 -0.24
C ILE A 259 -7.94 20.98 -1.70
N LEU A 260 -7.38 22.01 -2.34
CA LEU A 260 -6.92 21.91 -3.74
C LEU A 260 -5.88 20.80 -3.93
N LEU A 261 -4.80 20.82 -3.13
CA LEU A 261 -3.69 19.88 -3.27
C LEU A 261 -3.99 18.49 -2.70
N GLY A 262 -4.82 18.41 -1.65
CA GLY A 262 -5.14 17.16 -0.96
C GLY A 262 -6.36 16.43 -1.51
N VAL A 263 -7.31 17.16 -2.11
CA VAL A 263 -8.59 16.58 -2.54
C VAL A 263 -8.85 16.81 -4.03
N VAL A 264 -8.88 18.07 -4.48
CA VAL A 264 -9.32 18.41 -5.84
C VAL A 264 -8.35 17.89 -6.89
N VAL A 265 -7.05 18.18 -6.75
CA VAL A 265 -6.01 17.73 -7.71
C VAL A 265 -5.93 16.20 -7.77
N PRO A 266 -5.87 15.45 -6.65
CA PRO A 266 -5.91 13.99 -6.70
C PRO A 266 -7.18 13.41 -7.33
N ALA A 267 -8.35 13.95 -7.01
CA ALA A 267 -9.62 13.48 -7.56
C ALA A 267 -9.73 13.74 -9.07
N ALA A 268 -9.40 14.94 -9.51
CA ALA A 268 -9.39 15.29 -10.94
C ALA A 268 -8.32 14.47 -11.70
N GLY A 269 -7.14 14.31 -11.12
CA GLY A 269 -6.06 13.50 -11.67
C GLY A 269 -6.47 12.03 -11.81
N ARG A 270 -7.09 11.44 -10.80
CA ARG A 270 -7.61 10.08 -10.86
C ARG A 270 -8.62 9.92 -12.00
N MET A 271 -9.59 10.84 -12.10
CA MET A 271 -10.59 10.79 -13.15
C MET A 271 -9.97 10.92 -14.56
N ALA A 272 -8.95 11.78 -14.72
CA ALA A 272 -8.22 11.92 -15.97
C ALA A 272 -7.43 10.65 -16.34
N ILE A 273 -6.75 10.05 -15.36
CA ILE A 273 -5.98 8.81 -15.52
C ILE A 273 -6.90 7.64 -15.86
N ASP A 274 -8.05 7.50 -15.18
CA ASP A 274 -9.02 6.43 -15.43
C ASP A 274 -9.61 6.50 -16.84
N ARG A 275 -9.83 7.71 -17.37
CA ARG A 275 -10.27 7.93 -18.77
C ARG A 275 -9.15 7.66 -19.78
N ALA A 276 -7.91 8.07 -19.46
CA ALA A 276 -6.78 7.93 -20.37
C ALA A 276 -6.28 6.49 -20.52
N VAL A 277 -6.46 5.68 -19.48
CA VAL A 277 -6.01 4.29 -19.45
C VAL A 277 -7.19 3.40 -19.03
N PRO A 278 -8.03 2.96 -19.98
CA PRO A 278 -9.08 2.00 -19.68
C PRO A 278 -8.46 0.67 -19.25
N VAL A 279 -8.98 0.09 -18.17
CA VAL A 279 -8.52 -1.19 -17.61
C VAL A 279 -9.73 -2.11 -17.51
N PRO A 280 -9.67 -3.34 -18.04
CA PRO A 280 -10.75 -4.31 -17.86
C PRO A 280 -11.01 -4.55 -16.37
N SER A 281 -12.21 -4.96 -15.99
CA SER A 281 -12.51 -5.28 -14.59
C SER A 281 -12.07 -6.71 -14.25
N GLY A 282 -11.83 -6.99 -12.97
CA GLY A 282 -11.62 -8.36 -12.50
C GLY A 282 -12.82 -9.26 -12.80
N ALA A 283 -14.04 -8.69 -12.82
CA ALA A 283 -15.26 -9.40 -13.19
C ALA A 283 -15.25 -9.86 -14.66
N ASP A 284 -14.73 -9.06 -15.59
CA ASP A 284 -14.61 -9.45 -17.00
C ASP A 284 -13.66 -10.65 -17.18
N ILE A 285 -12.57 -10.68 -16.42
CA ILE A 285 -11.61 -11.79 -16.39
C ILE A 285 -12.31 -13.07 -15.91
N VAL A 286 -13.01 -12.98 -14.77
CA VAL A 286 -13.76 -14.11 -14.18
C VAL A 286 -14.84 -14.62 -15.13
N MET A 287 -15.61 -13.72 -15.75
CA MET A 287 -16.67 -14.11 -16.67
C MET A 287 -16.12 -14.81 -17.91
N THR A 288 -15.10 -14.24 -18.56
CA THR A 288 -14.46 -14.84 -19.75
C THR A 288 -13.91 -16.24 -19.43
N GLN A 289 -13.26 -16.39 -18.26
CA GLN A 289 -12.75 -17.68 -17.84
C GLN A 289 -13.88 -18.68 -17.58
N ARG A 290 -14.93 -18.28 -16.85
CA ARG A 290 -16.09 -19.15 -16.53
C ARG A 290 -16.85 -19.57 -17.78
N GLU A 291 -17.05 -18.67 -18.75
CA GLU A 291 -17.68 -19.00 -20.04
C GLU A 291 -16.86 -20.06 -20.78
N ALA A 292 -15.53 -19.89 -20.83
CA ALA A 292 -14.65 -20.88 -21.47
C ALA A 292 -14.69 -22.25 -20.77
N VAL A 293 -14.68 -22.27 -19.44
CA VAL A 293 -14.74 -23.49 -18.63
C VAL A 293 -16.11 -24.18 -18.76
N ASN A 294 -17.20 -23.43 -18.69
CA ASN A 294 -18.55 -23.98 -18.80
C ASN A 294 -18.84 -24.45 -20.22
N GLY A 295 -18.48 -23.67 -21.25
CA GLY A 295 -18.67 -24.03 -22.65
C GLY A 295 -17.86 -25.26 -23.07
N ALA A 296 -16.79 -25.61 -22.37
CA ALA A 296 -16.00 -26.80 -22.65
C ALA A 296 -16.78 -28.12 -22.48
N TRP A 297 -17.85 -28.12 -21.70
CA TRP A 297 -18.73 -29.28 -21.54
C TRP A 297 -19.56 -29.57 -22.79
N ASP A 298 -19.89 -28.53 -23.55
CA ASP A 298 -20.72 -28.63 -24.77
C ASP A 298 -19.87 -28.84 -26.04
N LEU A 299 -18.56 -28.68 -25.94
CA LEU A 299 -17.63 -28.84 -27.07
C LEU A 299 -17.15 -30.30 -27.21
N PRO A 300 -16.81 -30.74 -28.44
CA PRO A 300 -16.11 -31.99 -28.63
C PRO A 300 -14.80 -31.97 -27.81
N LYS A 301 -14.52 -33.03 -27.07
CA LYS A 301 -13.31 -33.13 -26.23
C LYS A 301 -12.02 -32.90 -26.99
N ALA A 302 -11.96 -33.40 -28.22
CA ALA A 302 -10.79 -33.20 -29.11
C ALA A 302 -10.50 -31.73 -29.35
N THR A 303 -11.53 -30.85 -29.45
CA THR A 303 -11.36 -29.40 -29.63
C THR A 303 -10.65 -28.77 -28.41
N THR A 304 -11.09 -29.13 -27.22
CA THR A 304 -10.48 -28.66 -25.97
C THR A 304 -9.04 -29.16 -25.81
N MET A 305 -8.83 -30.45 -26.11
CA MET A 305 -7.50 -31.04 -26.01
C MET A 305 -6.53 -30.44 -27.03
N ALA A 306 -6.98 -30.13 -28.25
CA ALA A 306 -6.17 -29.45 -29.27
C ALA A 306 -5.76 -28.05 -28.79
N ALA A 307 -6.72 -27.25 -28.26
CA ALA A 307 -6.43 -25.91 -27.70
C ALA A 307 -5.46 -25.98 -26.50
N PHE A 308 -5.55 -27.00 -25.67
CA PHE A 308 -4.60 -27.24 -24.59
C PHE A 308 -3.19 -27.55 -25.13
N VAL A 309 -3.09 -28.49 -26.08
CA VAL A 309 -1.81 -28.97 -26.64
C VAL A 309 -1.09 -27.87 -27.44
N GLU A 310 -1.82 -26.95 -28.05
CA GLU A 310 -1.23 -25.79 -28.74
C GLU A 310 -0.26 -25.01 -27.82
N ARG A 311 -0.58 -24.89 -26.55
CA ARG A 311 0.27 -24.24 -25.53
C ARG A 311 1.14 -25.21 -24.75
N HIS A 312 0.82 -26.50 -24.78
CA HIS A 312 1.49 -27.55 -24.05
C HIS A 312 1.87 -28.76 -24.95
N PRO A 313 2.73 -28.53 -25.97
CA PRO A 313 3.03 -29.56 -27.01
C PRO A 313 3.64 -30.84 -26.44
N GLN A 314 4.26 -30.80 -25.28
CA GLN A 314 4.79 -31.97 -24.56
C GLN A 314 3.71 -33.00 -24.20
N TRP A 315 2.43 -32.63 -24.22
CA TRP A 315 1.30 -33.51 -23.90
C TRP A 315 0.55 -33.99 -25.15
N ALA A 316 1.02 -33.70 -26.36
CA ALA A 316 0.36 -34.07 -27.63
C ALA A 316 0.10 -35.57 -27.77
N ALA A 317 1.05 -36.43 -27.32
CA ALA A 317 0.89 -37.87 -27.37
C ALA A 317 -0.25 -38.41 -26.46
N PHE A 318 -0.76 -37.60 -25.52
CA PHE A 318 -1.74 -38.01 -24.51
C PHE A 318 -3.11 -37.35 -24.72
N MET A 319 -3.34 -36.72 -25.89
CA MET A 319 -4.55 -35.92 -26.14
C MET A 319 -5.83 -36.76 -26.35
N ALA A 320 -5.71 -38.04 -26.65
CA ALA A 320 -6.87 -38.91 -26.85
C ALA A 320 -7.69 -39.07 -25.57
N VAL A 321 -9.01 -38.86 -25.63
CA VAL A 321 -9.97 -39.02 -24.53
C VAL A 321 -10.98 -40.08 -24.93
N GLU A 322 -10.91 -41.25 -24.31
CA GLU A 322 -11.68 -42.42 -24.70
C GLU A 322 -12.97 -42.57 -23.85
N ARG A 323 -12.88 -42.24 -22.57
CA ARG A 323 -13.99 -42.39 -21.61
C ARG A 323 -14.88 -41.11 -21.60
N PRO A 324 -16.16 -41.24 -21.21
CA PRO A 324 -17.08 -40.12 -21.05
C PRO A 324 -16.51 -39.01 -20.16
N PHE A 325 -15.73 -39.33 -19.14
CA PHE A 325 -15.01 -38.43 -18.27
C PHE A 325 -13.58 -38.91 -18.04
N GLU A 326 -12.63 -38.01 -18.18
CA GLU A 326 -11.23 -38.22 -17.81
C GLU A 326 -10.66 -36.95 -17.18
N TRP A 327 -9.93 -37.11 -16.09
CA TRP A 327 -9.35 -36.00 -15.35
C TRP A 327 -8.40 -35.16 -16.21
N LYS A 328 -7.61 -35.77 -17.12
CA LYS A 328 -6.73 -35.04 -18.03
C LYS A 328 -7.49 -34.03 -18.91
N TRP A 329 -8.67 -34.42 -19.42
CA TRP A 329 -9.55 -33.52 -20.17
C TRP A 329 -10.12 -32.44 -19.27
N TYR A 330 -10.57 -32.80 -18.07
CA TYR A 330 -11.11 -31.84 -17.10
C TYR A 330 -10.10 -30.75 -16.78
N PHE A 331 -8.84 -31.09 -16.46
CA PHE A 331 -7.80 -30.11 -16.15
C PHE A 331 -7.27 -29.39 -17.39
N ALA A 332 -7.35 -30.02 -18.58
CA ALA A 332 -7.04 -29.34 -19.84
C ALA A 332 -8.00 -28.18 -20.11
N PHE A 333 -9.32 -28.36 -19.94
CA PHE A 333 -10.24 -27.24 -20.16
C PHE A 333 -10.19 -26.17 -19.07
N GLN A 334 -9.83 -26.49 -17.84
CA GLN A 334 -9.52 -25.50 -16.81
C GLN A 334 -8.33 -24.62 -17.23
N GLN A 335 -7.30 -25.24 -17.81
CA GLN A 335 -6.16 -24.51 -18.35
C GLN A 335 -6.54 -23.66 -19.57
N VAL A 336 -7.39 -24.17 -20.46
CA VAL A 336 -7.89 -23.40 -21.62
C VAL A 336 -8.71 -22.19 -21.14
N GLY A 337 -9.46 -22.33 -20.04
CA GLY A 337 -10.13 -21.19 -19.40
C GLY A 337 -9.18 -20.08 -19.01
N ASP A 338 -8.06 -20.41 -18.37
CA ASP A 338 -7.02 -19.43 -18.05
C ASP A 338 -6.37 -18.82 -19.30
N GLN A 339 -6.11 -19.63 -20.33
CA GLN A 339 -5.55 -19.14 -21.61
C GLN A 339 -6.49 -18.14 -22.30
N LYS A 340 -7.80 -18.37 -22.25
CA LYS A 340 -8.80 -17.43 -22.81
C LYS A 340 -8.86 -16.12 -22.03
N ALA A 341 -8.71 -16.16 -20.73
CA ALA A 341 -8.70 -14.98 -19.86
C ALA A 341 -7.35 -14.25 -19.85
N GLN A 342 -6.27 -14.86 -20.35
CA GLN A 342 -4.90 -14.35 -20.24
C GLN A 342 -4.74 -12.93 -20.76
N ALA A 343 -5.26 -12.63 -21.96
CA ALA A 343 -5.14 -11.30 -22.57
C ALA A 343 -5.79 -10.20 -21.71
N LEU A 344 -6.95 -10.50 -21.09
CA LEU A 344 -7.61 -9.58 -20.16
C LEU A 344 -6.82 -9.41 -18.87
N SER A 345 -6.27 -10.49 -18.32
CA SER A 345 -5.45 -10.47 -17.10
C SER A 345 -4.15 -9.67 -17.30
N GLU A 346 -3.50 -9.82 -18.46
CA GLU A 346 -2.33 -9.02 -18.84
C GLU A 346 -2.68 -7.54 -19.04
N ALA A 347 -3.79 -7.25 -19.73
CA ALA A 347 -4.29 -5.89 -19.90
C ALA A 347 -4.66 -5.23 -18.55
N TYR A 348 -5.28 -5.98 -17.64
CA TYR A 348 -5.59 -5.54 -16.27
C TYR A 348 -4.32 -5.16 -15.50
N THR A 349 -3.33 -6.05 -15.48
CA THR A 349 -2.08 -5.82 -14.75
C THR A 349 -1.29 -4.65 -15.35
N THR A 350 -1.12 -4.64 -16.68
CA THR A 350 -0.38 -3.58 -17.41
C THR A 350 -1.07 -2.23 -17.27
N GLY A 351 -2.40 -2.23 -17.40
CA GLY A 351 -3.20 -1.02 -17.25
C GLY A 351 -3.11 -0.43 -15.84
N ARG A 352 -3.17 -1.26 -14.79
CA ARG A 352 -2.98 -0.83 -13.38
C ARG A 352 -1.59 -0.24 -13.16
N LEU A 353 -0.53 -0.87 -13.67
CA LEU A 353 0.83 -0.34 -13.59
C LEU A 353 0.97 1.00 -14.30
N LYS A 354 0.35 1.14 -15.49
CA LYS A 354 0.37 2.41 -16.23
C LYS A 354 -0.37 3.52 -15.48
N ARG A 355 -1.54 3.22 -14.89
CA ARG A 355 -2.26 4.15 -14.01
C ARG A 355 -1.40 4.55 -12.80
N ASP A 356 -0.70 3.59 -12.20
CA ASP A 356 0.20 3.85 -11.07
C ASP A 356 1.38 4.75 -11.45
N GLN A 357 1.97 4.55 -12.64
CA GLN A 357 3.02 5.44 -13.16
C GLN A 357 2.52 6.88 -13.35
N LEU A 358 1.34 7.04 -13.96
CA LEU A 358 0.72 8.37 -14.14
C LEU A 358 0.37 9.02 -12.79
N ALA A 359 -0.11 8.26 -11.82
CA ALA A 359 -0.32 8.73 -10.45
C ALA A 359 0.99 9.15 -9.77
N GLY A 360 2.11 8.53 -10.13
CA GLY A 360 3.45 8.95 -9.72
C GLY A 360 3.80 10.37 -10.22
N TRP A 361 3.46 10.71 -11.46
CA TRP A 361 3.63 12.08 -11.98
C TRP A 361 2.71 13.08 -11.29
N LEU A 362 1.45 12.70 -11.06
CA LEU A 362 0.50 13.53 -10.32
C LEU A 362 1.01 13.85 -8.90
N ALA A 363 1.71 12.92 -8.27
CA ALA A 363 2.25 13.07 -6.92
C ALA A 363 3.22 14.27 -6.78
N PHE A 364 3.92 14.67 -7.84
CA PHE A 364 4.77 15.87 -7.81
C PHE A 364 3.96 17.17 -7.67
N ILE A 365 2.70 17.18 -8.13
CA ILE A 365 1.80 18.32 -8.02
C ILE A 365 0.97 18.23 -6.73
N ALA A 366 0.74 17.04 -6.22
CA ALA A 366 -0.06 16.74 -5.03
C ALA A 366 0.82 16.12 -3.93
N PRO A 367 1.49 16.92 -3.08
CA PRO A 367 2.40 16.42 -2.04
C PRO A 367 1.79 15.39 -1.08
N PRO A 368 0.48 15.43 -0.70
CA PRO A 368 -0.13 14.35 0.08
C PRO A 368 -0.04 13.00 -0.62
N VAL A 369 -0.30 12.93 -1.93
CA VAL A 369 -0.21 11.70 -2.72
C VAL A 369 1.23 11.17 -2.77
N LEU A 370 2.21 12.09 -2.86
CA LEU A 370 3.63 11.73 -2.84
C LEU A 370 4.00 11.05 -1.52
N LEU A 371 3.58 11.65 -0.38
CA LEU A 371 3.86 11.09 0.95
C LEU A 371 3.20 9.72 1.12
N GLU A 372 1.91 9.59 0.77
CA GLU A 372 1.18 8.32 0.85
C GLU A 372 1.88 7.22 0.06
N ARG A 373 2.19 7.48 -1.22
CA ARG A 373 2.86 6.51 -2.10
C ARG A 373 4.23 6.11 -1.56
N ALA A 374 5.01 7.07 -1.06
CA ALA A 374 6.33 6.80 -0.51
C ALA A 374 6.26 5.94 0.77
N LEU A 375 5.34 6.25 1.69
CA LEU A 375 5.14 5.45 2.90
C LEU A 375 4.60 4.05 2.58
N GLN A 376 3.65 3.91 1.64
CA GLN A 376 3.15 2.61 1.17
C GLN A 376 4.24 1.77 0.52
N ALA A 377 5.16 2.38 -0.24
CA ALA A 377 6.30 1.68 -0.82
C ALA A 377 7.26 1.16 0.26
N LEU A 378 7.58 1.99 1.29
CA LEU A 378 8.38 1.56 2.44
C LEU A 378 7.71 0.43 3.23
N ALA A 379 6.38 0.48 3.35
CA ALA A 379 5.56 -0.52 4.03
C ALA A 379 5.30 -1.78 3.18
N ARG A 380 5.68 -1.80 1.90
CA ARG A 380 5.37 -2.88 0.94
C ARG A 380 3.86 -3.16 0.86
N THR A 381 3.06 -2.10 0.89
CA THR A 381 1.59 -2.14 0.80
C THR A 381 1.05 -1.45 -0.44
N ASP A 382 1.94 -1.08 -1.35
CA ASP A 382 1.67 -0.45 -2.63
C ASP A 382 1.15 -1.44 -3.69
N LEU A 383 0.76 -0.92 -4.86
CA LEU A 383 0.27 -1.75 -5.98
C LEU A 383 1.30 -2.77 -6.45
N ARG A 384 2.58 -2.40 -6.51
CA ARG A 384 3.63 -3.29 -7.01
C ARG A 384 3.80 -4.50 -6.09
N SER A 385 3.74 -4.30 -4.79
CA SER A 385 3.78 -5.36 -3.78
C SER A 385 2.58 -6.31 -3.90
N ALA A 386 1.38 -5.78 -4.17
CA ALA A 386 0.19 -6.59 -4.39
C ALA A 386 0.32 -7.44 -5.68
N LEU A 387 0.74 -6.83 -6.80
CA LEU A 387 0.96 -7.55 -8.06
C LEU A 387 2.09 -8.58 -7.97
N ALA A 388 3.15 -8.30 -7.21
CA ALA A 388 4.21 -9.27 -6.95
C ALA A 388 3.70 -10.49 -6.18
N TYR A 389 2.77 -10.31 -5.24
CA TYR A 389 2.12 -11.43 -4.58
C TYR A 389 1.24 -12.24 -5.54
N GLU A 390 0.41 -11.59 -6.37
CA GLU A 390 -0.38 -12.28 -7.40
C GLU A 390 0.51 -13.08 -8.36
N ALA A 391 1.67 -12.52 -8.77
CA ALA A 391 2.65 -13.23 -9.59
C ALA A 391 3.22 -14.48 -8.88
N LYS A 392 3.48 -14.40 -7.57
CA LYS A 392 3.90 -15.56 -6.76
C LYS A 392 2.81 -16.64 -6.69
N VAL A 393 1.55 -16.24 -6.60
CA VAL A 393 0.41 -17.18 -6.64
C VAL A 393 0.35 -17.90 -7.99
N ARG A 394 0.49 -17.18 -9.11
CA ARG A 394 0.55 -17.77 -10.47
C ARG A 394 1.72 -18.72 -10.63
N ALA A 395 2.92 -18.33 -10.18
CA ALA A 395 4.09 -19.18 -10.22
C ALA A 395 3.93 -20.44 -9.35
N PHE A 396 3.30 -20.33 -8.19
CA PHE A 396 3.00 -21.48 -7.35
C PHE A 396 2.01 -22.42 -8.03
N HIS A 397 0.95 -21.88 -8.64
CA HIS A 397 -0.04 -22.68 -9.34
C HIS A 397 0.54 -23.40 -10.57
N ALA A 398 1.49 -22.76 -11.28
CA ALA A 398 2.24 -23.43 -12.35
C ALA A 398 3.00 -24.66 -11.84
N ARG A 399 3.66 -24.56 -10.66
CA ARG A 399 4.34 -25.71 -10.04
C ARG A 399 3.37 -26.83 -9.64
N LEU A 400 2.13 -26.48 -9.22
CA LEU A 400 1.10 -27.50 -8.97
C LEU A 400 0.75 -28.24 -10.27
N ARG A 401 0.63 -27.54 -11.41
CA ARG A 401 0.40 -28.14 -12.72
C ARG A 401 1.56 -29.03 -13.15
N GLU A 402 2.80 -28.60 -12.94
CA GLU A 402 4.00 -29.38 -13.21
C GLU A 402 4.03 -30.68 -12.40
N PHE A 403 3.55 -30.65 -11.16
CA PHE A 403 3.43 -31.84 -10.31
C PHE A 403 2.32 -32.80 -10.76
N TYR A 404 1.11 -32.27 -11.06
CA TYR A 404 -0.05 -33.09 -11.33
C TYR A 404 -0.16 -33.55 -12.78
N TYR A 405 0.24 -32.75 -13.78
CA TYR A 405 0.06 -33.09 -15.19
C TYR A 405 0.72 -34.40 -15.61
N PRO A 406 1.97 -34.74 -15.25
CA PRO A 406 2.54 -36.04 -15.56
C PRO A 406 1.66 -37.20 -15.07
N LYS A 407 1.16 -37.10 -13.86
CA LYS A 407 0.34 -38.13 -13.21
C LYS A 407 -1.03 -38.27 -13.85
N LEU A 408 -1.65 -37.17 -14.26
CA LEU A 408 -2.96 -37.12 -14.89
C LEU A 408 -2.94 -37.57 -16.37
N PHE A 409 -1.94 -37.09 -17.14
CA PHE A 409 -1.87 -37.32 -18.58
C PHE A 409 -1.31 -38.71 -18.92
N ARG A 410 -0.45 -39.26 -18.08
CA ARG A 410 0.07 -40.63 -18.23
C ARG A 410 -0.76 -41.69 -17.54
N ASP A 411 -1.87 -41.32 -16.90
CA ASP A 411 -2.71 -42.20 -16.12
C ASP A 411 -1.91 -43.00 -15.06
N GLU A 412 -0.97 -42.31 -14.37
CA GLU A 412 -0.12 -42.94 -13.37
C GLU A 412 -0.94 -43.49 -12.21
N ARG A 413 -0.53 -44.65 -11.69
CA ARG A 413 -1.16 -45.22 -10.49
C ARG A 413 -1.05 -44.27 -9.33
N PHE A 414 -2.18 -44.10 -8.60
CA PHE A 414 -2.19 -43.22 -7.43
C PHE A 414 -1.38 -43.82 -6.28
N GLU A 415 -0.40 -43.07 -5.83
CA GLU A 415 0.47 -43.41 -4.72
C GLU A 415 0.40 -42.31 -3.66
N PRO A 416 -0.25 -42.54 -2.49
CA PRO A 416 -0.36 -41.54 -1.44
C PRO A 416 0.99 -40.97 -0.95
N ALA A 417 2.04 -41.79 -0.95
CA ALA A 417 3.37 -41.35 -0.55
C ALA A 417 3.94 -40.26 -1.47
N ALA A 418 3.60 -40.26 -2.76
CA ALA A 418 4.05 -39.24 -3.69
C ALA A 418 3.45 -37.85 -3.42
N LEU A 419 2.40 -37.76 -2.58
CA LEU A 419 1.86 -36.47 -2.12
C LEU A 419 2.80 -35.70 -1.18
N GLU A 420 3.83 -36.36 -0.63
CA GLU A 420 4.87 -35.68 0.16
C GLU A 420 5.69 -34.70 -0.69
N ALA A 421 5.82 -34.98 -1.99
CA ALA A 421 6.50 -34.10 -2.95
C ALA A 421 5.61 -32.95 -3.49
N LEU A 422 4.36 -32.86 -3.03
CA LEU A 422 3.43 -31.82 -3.47
C LEU A 422 3.98 -30.42 -3.13
N PRO A 423 4.01 -29.50 -4.10
CA PRO A 423 4.48 -28.14 -3.86
C PRO A 423 3.72 -27.45 -2.72
N VAL A 424 4.43 -26.77 -1.86
CA VAL A 424 3.89 -25.93 -0.79
C VAL A 424 4.21 -24.47 -1.11
N PHE A 425 3.26 -23.60 -0.84
CA PHE A 425 3.50 -22.15 -0.96
C PHE A 425 4.32 -21.69 0.25
N HIS A 426 5.48 -21.12 -0.05
CA HIS A 426 6.31 -20.47 0.95
C HIS A 426 6.10 -18.96 0.85
N ALA A 427 5.45 -18.38 1.85
CA ALA A 427 5.50 -16.95 2.04
C ALA A 427 6.96 -16.61 2.37
N GLN A 428 7.69 -16.00 1.44
CA GLN A 428 8.98 -15.43 1.78
C GLN A 428 8.73 -14.43 2.89
N ALA A 429 9.49 -14.56 3.99
CA ALA A 429 9.60 -13.47 4.95
C ALA A 429 9.95 -12.20 4.12
N PRO A 430 9.40 -11.04 4.43
CA PRO A 430 9.86 -9.81 3.80
C PRO A 430 11.37 -9.77 4.04
N ASP A 431 12.15 -9.89 2.95
CA ASP A 431 13.61 -9.81 3.02
C ASP A 431 13.94 -8.55 3.81
N GLY A 432 14.74 -8.75 4.87
CA GLY A 432 15.18 -7.71 5.77
C GLY A 432 16.01 -6.63 5.06
#